data_facd9d48e1ada471f73dfa7225ab929f
#
_entry.id   facd9d48e1ada471f73dfa7225ab929f
#
_cell.length_a   1.000
_cell.length_b   1.000
_cell.length_c   1.000
_cell.angle_alpha   90.00
_cell.angle_beta   90.00
_cell.angle_gamma   90.00
#
_symmetry.space_group_name_H-M   'P 1'
#
loop_
_entity.id
_entity.type
_entity.pdbx_description
1 polymer ?
#
loop_
_entity_poly.entity_id
_entity_poly.type
_entity_poly.pdbx_seq_one_letter_code
_entity_poly.pdbx_strand_id
1 'polypeptide(L)'
;MIFVDHAGRLFPGINHSPWNGLTLADFVMPFFLFIVGVSLALTYKRLSSGIIATRKAILRALKLLSIGVFLQGGFIHGLNDLTYGVDIKQIRWMGILQRIAIAYLVAALCEIWLKCNDSVNSVLSLLRKYRYQGAVMFFLSIFYLCLLYGLYVPDWEFQIPNVPPKTYLVKCGVRGDTGPACNAVGMIDRKILGIQHLYKKPIYARKHECSINSPNYGPLPPNAPSWCQAPFDPEGFLSSLMAVVTCFVGLHYGHIIIHFKDHRVRIFQWMSLTCFLVVLGLILDMIGMHINKPLYTLSYMCVTAGAAGILLAGIYYMVDVCGYRYKIRFLEWMGKNALMIYIIATCNLIPVVLQGFYWGEPRNNILKLIGIGR
;
A
#
# COMPACT_ATOMS: atom_id res chain seq x y z
N MET A 1 -6.47 9.25 -1.73
CA MET A 1 -5.44 9.58 -0.76
C MET A 1 -5.74 10.90 -0.07
N ILE A 2 -5.62 12.05 -0.71
CA ILE A 2 -5.91 13.36 -0.08
C ILE A 2 -7.30 13.39 0.58
N PHE A 3 -8.33 12.95 -0.14
CA PHE A 3 -9.69 12.87 0.40
C PHE A 3 -9.79 11.96 1.64
N VAL A 4 -9.14 10.80 1.62
CA VAL A 4 -9.12 9.85 2.75
C VAL A 4 -8.41 10.45 3.96
N ASP A 5 -7.25 11.06 3.76
CA ASP A 5 -6.42 11.58 4.86
C ASP A 5 -7.10 12.78 5.57
N HIS A 6 -7.86 13.57 4.83
CA HIS A 6 -8.53 14.76 5.39
C HIS A 6 -9.99 14.51 5.77
N ALA A 7 -10.74 13.74 4.98
CA ALA A 7 -12.15 13.45 5.24
C ALA A 7 -12.38 12.26 6.18
N GLY A 8 -11.40 11.38 6.38
CA GLY A 8 -11.52 10.20 7.23
C GLY A 8 -11.82 10.53 8.73
N ARG A 9 -11.53 11.76 9.16
CA ARG A 9 -11.91 12.24 10.50
C ARG A 9 -13.38 12.63 10.60
N LEU A 10 -13.96 13.14 9.51
CA LEU A 10 -15.37 13.57 9.44
C LEU A 10 -16.31 12.40 9.14
N PHE A 11 -15.84 11.42 8.35
CA PHE A 11 -16.61 10.26 7.94
C PHE A 11 -15.93 8.97 8.39
N PRO A 12 -16.34 8.38 9.53
CA PRO A 12 -15.70 7.16 10.07
C PRO A 12 -15.65 5.98 9.11
N GLY A 13 -16.63 5.84 8.21
CA GLY A 13 -16.66 4.80 7.18
C GLY A 13 -15.61 4.93 6.09
N ILE A 14 -14.95 6.09 5.96
CA ILE A 14 -13.86 6.31 5.01
C ILE A 14 -12.49 6.00 5.63
N ASN A 15 -12.38 6.06 6.96
CA ASN A 15 -11.13 5.83 7.67
C ASN A 15 -10.68 4.36 7.55
N HIS A 16 -9.39 4.08 7.77
CA HIS A 16 -8.86 2.71 7.73
C HIS A 16 -9.58 1.76 8.70
N SER A 17 -9.66 0.47 8.36
CA SER A 17 -10.13 -0.56 9.29
C SER A 17 -9.21 -0.64 10.51
N PRO A 18 -9.72 -0.91 11.71
CA PRO A 18 -8.89 -1.00 12.92
C PRO A 18 -7.82 -2.10 12.87
N TRP A 19 -8.13 -3.25 12.27
CA TRP A 19 -7.21 -4.37 12.05
C TRP A 19 -7.71 -5.27 10.92
N ASN A 20 -8.76 -6.06 11.13
CA ASN A 20 -9.40 -6.88 10.10
C ASN A 20 -10.52 -6.10 9.44
N GLY A 21 -10.81 -6.43 8.18
CA GLY A 21 -11.85 -5.81 7.37
C GLY A 21 -11.32 -4.82 6.34
N LEU A 22 -12.24 -4.23 5.59
CA LEU A 22 -11.96 -3.30 4.51
C LEU A 22 -12.83 -2.05 4.64
N THR A 23 -12.21 -0.91 4.46
CA THR A 23 -12.85 0.39 4.27
C THR A 23 -12.36 1.04 2.98
N LEU A 24 -12.97 2.14 2.57
CA LEU A 24 -12.58 2.84 1.34
C LEU A 24 -11.10 3.24 1.33
N ALA A 25 -10.55 3.64 2.49
CA ALA A 25 -9.15 4.01 2.65
C ALA A 25 -8.17 2.87 2.32
N ASP A 26 -8.59 1.64 2.55
CA ASP A 26 -7.71 0.48 2.42
C ASP A 26 -7.48 0.05 0.96
N PHE A 27 -8.31 0.50 0.03
CA PHE A 27 -8.15 0.24 -1.41
C PHE A 27 -7.09 1.13 -2.08
N VAL A 28 -6.75 2.27 -1.50
CA VAL A 28 -5.93 3.30 -2.16
C VAL A 28 -4.55 2.75 -2.55
N MET A 29 -3.84 2.13 -1.61
CA MET A 29 -2.48 1.63 -1.85
C MET A 29 -2.44 0.46 -2.86
N PRO A 30 -3.27 -0.59 -2.75
CA PRO A 30 -3.34 -1.64 -3.76
C PRO A 30 -3.68 -1.13 -5.16
N PHE A 31 -4.54 -0.14 -5.28
CA PHE A 31 -4.87 0.46 -6.58
C PHE A 31 -3.68 1.14 -7.24
N PHE A 32 -2.84 1.83 -6.45
CA PHE A 32 -1.58 2.38 -6.98
C PHE A 32 -0.65 1.28 -7.48
N LEU A 33 -0.47 0.21 -6.73
CA LEU A 33 0.37 -0.92 -7.14
C LEU A 33 -0.16 -1.62 -8.39
N PHE A 34 -1.46 -1.82 -8.46
CA PHE A 34 -2.13 -2.41 -9.63
C PHE A 34 -1.91 -1.56 -10.88
N ILE A 35 -2.14 -0.25 -10.80
CA ILE A 35 -1.93 0.68 -11.93
C ILE A 35 -0.46 0.77 -12.34
N VAL A 36 0.48 0.69 -11.40
CA VAL A 36 1.91 0.58 -11.70
C VAL A 36 2.17 -0.64 -12.59
N GLY A 37 1.58 -1.79 -12.25
CA GLY A 37 1.67 -3.00 -13.08
C GLY A 37 1.11 -2.81 -14.49
N VAL A 38 -0.11 -2.27 -14.61
CA VAL A 38 -0.72 -1.96 -15.93
C VAL A 38 0.20 -1.06 -16.76
N SER A 39 0.72 -0.01 -16.14
CA SER A 39 1.58 0.96 -16.83
C SER A 39 2.92 0.37 -17.26
N LEU A 40 3.47 -0.59 -16.50
CA LEU A 40 4.68 -1.33 -16.86
C LEU A 40 4.51 -2.13 -18.15
N ALA A 41 3.41 -2.89 -18.28
CA ALA A 41 3.10 -3.62 -19.49
C ALA A 41 3.10 -2.71 -20.72
N LEU A 42 2.42 -1.57 -20.60
CA LEU A 42 2.33 -0.59 -21.70
C LEU A 42 3.68 0.05 -22.03
N THR A 43 4.48 0.36 -21.02
CA THR A 43 5.81 0.98 -21.17
C THR A 43 6.79 0.05 -21.87
N TYR A 44 6.81 -1.23 -21.50
CA TYR A 44 7.75 -2.23 -22.04
C TYR A 44 7.19 -3.04 -23.21
N LYS A 45 6.09 -2.59 -23.82
CA LYS A 45 5.50 -3.21 -25.02
C LYS A 45 6.50 -3.31 -26.17
N ARG A 46 7.33 -2.28 -26.38
CA ARG A 46 8.35 -2.21 -27.44
C ARG A 46 9.72 -1.97 -26.81
N LEU A 47 10.41 -3.03 -26.46
CA LEU A 47 11.76 -2.98 -25.93
C LEU A 47 12.76 -2.92 -27.08
N SER A 48 13.59 -1.87 -27.10
CA SER A 48 14.71 -1.76 -28.04
C SER A 48 15.97 -2.48 -27.53
N SER A 49 16.20 -2.46 -26.20
CA SER A 49 17.31 -3.13 -25.52
C SER A 49 16.97 -3.41 -24.07
N GLY A 50 17.15 -4.66 -23.63
CA GLY A 50 16.90 -5.08 -22.24
C GLY A 50 17.79 -4.35 -21.23
N ILE A 51 19.07 -4.11 -21.56
CA ILE A 51 20.04 -3.46 -20.68
C ILE A 51 19.66 -2.00 -20.43
N ILE A 52 19.31 -1.26 -21.50
CA ILE A 52 18.88 0.15 -21.40
C ILE A 52 17.58 0.26 -20.59
N ALA A 53 16.64 -0.65 -20.81
CA ALA A 53 15.40 -0.71 -20.05
C ALA A 53 15.64 -1.00 -18.57
N THR A 54 16.51 -1.95 -18.25
CA THR A 54 16.92 -2.29 -16.88
C THR A 54 17.54 -1.09 -16.17
N ARG A 55 18.47 -0.37 -16.81
CA ARG A 55 19.07 0.84 -16.25
C ARG A 55 18.02 1.90 -15.93
N LYS A 56 17.06 2.13 -16.85
CA LYS A 56 15.96 3.08 -16.64
C LYS A 56 15.06 2.64 -15.48
N ALA A 57 14.75 1.34 -15.38
CA ALA A 57 13.94 0.80 -14.28
C ALA A 57 14.63 0.99 -12.93
N ILE A 58 15.91 0.66 -12.82
CA ILE A 58 16.69 0.85 -11.59
C ILE A 58 16.75 2.32 -11.20
N LEU A 59 17.07 3.22 -12.14
CA LEU A 59 17.13 4.65 -11.84
C LEU A 59 15.78 5.21 -11.36
N ARG A 60 14.67 4.74 -11.93
CA ARG A 60 13.33 5.15 -11.48
C ARG A 60 13.01 4.61 -10.08
N ALA A 61 13.35 3.35 -9.81
CA ALA A 61 13.16 2.76 -8.49
C ALA A 61 14.00 3.49 -7.43
N LEU A 62 15.27 3.79 -7.73
CA LEU A 62 16.15 4.56 -6.82
C LEU A 62 15.62 5.97 -6.56
N LYS A 63 15.11 6.67 -7.58
CA LYS A 63 14.47 7.99 -7.41
C LYS A 63 13.27 7.91 -6.47
N LEU A 64 12.37 6.91 -6.65
CA LEU A 64 11.21 6.72 -5.79
C LEU A 64 11.62 6.39 -4.35
N LEU A 65 12.64 5.55 -4.18
CA LEU A 65 13.16 5.17 -2.88
C LEU A 65 13.77 6.39 -2.16
N SER A 66 14.63 7.16 -2.84
CA SER A 66 15.26 8.37 -2.28
C SER A 66 14.21 9.42 -1.88
N ILE A 67 13.21 9.68 -2.73
CA ILE A 67 12.11 10.60 -2.42
C ILE A 67 11.32 10.08 -1.21
N GLY A 68 11.03 8.77 -1.15
CA GLY A 68 10.28 8.17 -0.05
C GLY A 68 11.01 8.30 1.28
N VAL A 69 12.31 8.00 1.32
CA VAL A 69 13.15 8.16 2.53
C VAL A 69 13.21 9.62 2.95
N PHE A 70 13.41 10.54 1.99
CA PHE A 70 13.44 11.98 2.28
C PHE A 70 12.13 12.48 2.89
N LEU A 71 10.99 12.10 2.34
CA LEU A 71 9.67 12.53 2.84
C LEU A 71 9.34 11.99 4.23
N GLN A 72 9.93 10.87 4.63
CA GLN A 72 9.70 10.27 5.94
C GLN A 72 10.73 10.65 7.00
N GLY A 73 11.91 11.07 6.59
CA GLY A 73 13.01 11.39 7.48
C GLY A 73 13.22 12.86 7.79
N GLY A 74 12.68 13.76 6.97
CA GLY A 74 12.88 15.20 7.13
C GLY A 74 11.91 15.82 8.13
N PHE A 75 12.41 16.30 9.26
CA PHE A 75 11.63 17.01 10.27
C PHE A 75 12.16 18.42 10.49
N ILE A 76 11.25 19.38 10.69
CA ILE A 76 11.57 20.70 11.23
C ILE A 76 11.57 20.55 12.76
N HIS A 77 12.71 20.80 13.41
CA HIS A 77 12.95 20.49 14.81
C HIS A 77 12.46 21.53 15.81
N GLY A 78 11.69 22.47 15.45
CA GLY A 78 11.07 23.41 16.39
C GLY A 78 10.67 24.72 15.73
N LEU A 79 9.78 25.45 16.42
CA LEU A 79 9.32 26.75 15.95
C LEU A 79 10.34 27.86 16.28
N ASN A 80 11.16 27.66 17.35
CA ASN A 80 12.12 28.64 17.81
C ASN A 80 13.54 28.42 17.26
N ASP A 81 13.90 27.15 16.98
CA ASP A 81 15.12 26.78 16.27
C ASP A 81 14.71 26.09 14.97
N LEU A 82 14.63 26.83 13.89
CA LEU A 82 14.34 26.34 12.54
C LEU A 82 15.48 25.47 12.01
N THR A 83 15.77 24.37 12.67
CA THR A 83 16.71 23.37 12.22
C THR A 83 15.96 22.27 11.49
N TYR A 84 16.30 22.10 10.22
CA TYR A 84 15.87 20.96 9.42
C TYR A 84 16.94 19.88 9.48
N GLY A 85 16.53 18.65 9.76
CA GLY A 85 17.46 17.54 9.78
C GLY A 85 16.76 16.19 9.72
N VAL A 86 17.55 15.16 9.43
CA VAL A 86 17.14 13.76 9.42
C VAL A 86 17.88 13.03 10.54
N ASP A 87 17.14 12.54 11.52
CA ASP A 87 17.73 11.67 12.53
C ASP A 87 17.88 10.25 11.96
N ILE A 88 19.11 9.91 11.57
CA ILE A 88 19.45 8.61 10.97
C ILE A 88 19.16 7.45 11.94
N LYS A 89 19.23 7.67 13.26
CA LYS A 89 18.96 6.65 14.27
C LYS A 89 17.47 6.30 14.40
N GLN A 90 16.58 7.18 13.94
CA GLN A 90 15.15 7.02 14.08
C GLN A 90 14.38 7.10 12.74
N ILE A 91 15.11 7.15 11.62
CA ILE A 91 14.52 7.23 10.30
C ILE A 91 13.71 5.96 9.99
N ARG A 92 12.51 6.12 9.48
CA ARG A 92 11.71 5.00 8.99
C ARG A 92 12.20 4.59 7.61
N TRP A 93 12.68 3.35 7.47
CA TRP A 93 13.21 2.85 6.19
C TRP A 93 12.14 2.47 5.19
N MET A 94 11.03 1.91 5.66
CA MET A 94 9.94 1.46 4.81
C MET A 94 8.81 2.49 4.76
N GLY A 95 8.05 2.47 3.66
CA GLY A 95 6.92 3.37 3.47
C GLY A 95 6.27 3.17 2.10
N ILE A 96 5.29 4.00 1.78
CA ILE A 96 4.47 3.86 0.58
C ILE A 96 5.30 3.90 -0.70
N LEU A 97 6.19 4.89 -0.86
CA LEU A 97 7.02 5.02 -2.08
C LEU A 97 8.09 3.94 -2.17
N GLN A 98 8.69 3.54 -1.03
CA GLN A 98 9.65 2.45 -0.98
C GLN A 98 9.01 1.12 -1.39
N ARG A 99 7.82 0.82 -0.88
CA ARG A 99 7.03 -0.35 -1.29
C ARG A 99 6.70 -0.32 -2.78
N ILE A 100 6.28 0.83 -3.32
CA ILE A 100 6.02 1.00 -4.75
C ILE A 100 7.33 0.80 -5.55
N ALA A 101 8.45 1.32 -5.07
CA ALA A 101 9.75 1.16 -5.74
C ALA A 101 10.18 -0.31 -5.82
N ILE A 102 10.01 -1.08 -4.74
CA ILE A 102 10.29 -2.52 -4.69
C ILE A 102 9.38 -3.27 -5.67
N ALA A 103 8.06 -3.06 -5.59
CA ALA A 103 7.10 -3.73 -6.45
C ALA A 103 7.33 -3.39 -7.94
N TYR A 104 7.57 -2.12 -8.25
CA TYR A 104 7.92 -1.65 -9.57
C TYR A 104 9.18 -2.31 -10.11
N LEU A 105 10.26 -2.34 -9.32
CA LEU A 105 11.55 -2.87 -9.76
C LEU A 105 11.46 -4.36 -10.07
N VAL A 106 10.88 -5.16 -9.16
CA VAL A 106 10.73 -6.60 -9.36
C VAL A 106 9.85 -6.91 -10.58
N ALA A 107 8.69 -6.26 -10.70
CA ALA A 107 7.79 -6.46 -11.83
C ALA A 107 8.43 -6.01 -13.16
N ALA A 108 9.17 -4.89 -13.16
CA ALA A 108 9.88 -4.39 -14.35
C ALA A 108 10.97 -5.34 -14.81
N LEU A 109 11.80 -5.87 -13.89
CA LEU A 109 12.84 -6.84 -14.22
C LEU A 109 12.24 -8.12 -14.80
N CYS A 110 11.16 -8.61 -14.21
CA CYS A 110 10.46 -9.78 -14.74
C CYS A 110 9.83 -9.52 -16.11
N GLU A 111 9.28 -8.34 -16.37
CA GLU A 111 8.73 -7.98 -17.69
C GLU A 111 9.83 -7.86 -18.76
N ILE A 112 11.02 -7.39 -18.38
CA ILE A 112 12.15 -7.22 -19.30
C ILE A 112 12.78 -8.57 -19.65
N TRP A 113 12.98 -9.45 -18.66
CA TRP A 113 13.83 -10.64 -18.81
C TRP A 113 13.07 -11.97 -18.88
N LEU A 114 11.85 -12.06 -18.31
CA LEU A 114 11.10 -13.33 -18.23
C LEU A 114 9.97 -13.44 -19.28
N LYS A 115 10.11 -12.76 -20.41
CA LYS A 115 9.13 -12.78 -21.49
C LYS A 115 9.49 -13.80 -22.54
N CYS A 116 8.60 -14.77 -22.82
CA CYS A 116 8.76 -15.70 -23.93
C CYS A 116 8.39 -15.05 -25.28
N ASN A 117 8.99 -15.54 -26.37
CA ASN A 117 8.76 -15.00 -27.73
C ASN A 117 7.51 -15.59 -28.41
N ASP A 118 6.59 -16.20 -27.67
CA ASP A 118 5.39 -16.83 -28.21
C ASP A 118 4.40 -15.80 -28.78
N SER A 119 3.77 -16.13 -29.91
CA SER A 119 2.65 -15.34 -30.45
C SER A 119 1.39 -15.56 -29.61
N VAL A 120 0.63 -14.50 -29.37
CA VAL A 120 -0.59 -14.55 -28.55
C VAL A 120 -1.82 -14.45 -29.45
N ASN A 121 -2.56 -15.57 -29.55
CA ASN A 121 -3.81 -15.64 -30.29
C ASN A 121 -5.00 -16.06 -29.40
N SER A 122 -4.73 -16.49 -28.16
CA SER A 122 -5.76 -16.95 -27.21
C SER A 122 -5.33 -16.65 -25.77
N VAL A 123 -6.24 -16.82 -24.82
CA VAL A 123 -5.95 -16.67 -23.37
C VAL A 123 -4.88 -17.65 -22.93
N LEU A 124 -4.94 -18.88 -23.39
CA LEU A 124 -3.96 -19.92 -23.05
C LEU A 124 -2.57 -19.58 -23.58
N SER A 125 -2.47 -19.04 -24.80
CA SER A 125 -1.18 -18.57 -25.35
C SER A 125 -0.63 -17.37 -24.61
N LEU A 126 -1.49 -16.49 -24.07
CA LEU A 126 -1.08 -15.40 -23.19
C LEU A 126 -0.46 -15.94 -21.89
N LEU A 127 -1.13 -16.87 -21.21
CA LEU A 127 -0.61 -17.49 -19.98
C LEU A 127 0.71 -18.23 -20.24
N ARG A 128 0.83 -18.93 -21.37
CA ARG A 128 2.09 -19.61 -21.76
C ARG A 128 3.23 -18.63 -21.98
N LYS A 129 2.96 -17.50 -22.64
CA LYS A 129 3.95 -16.44 -22.87
C LYS A 129 4.52 -15.86 -21.59
N TYR A 130 3.69 -15.66 -20.57
CA TYR A 130 4.06 -15.05 -19.29
C TYR A 130 4.15 -16.05 -18.14
N ARG A 131 4.33 -17.35 -18.44
CA ARG A 131 4.38 -18.43 -17.44
C ARG A 131 5.42 -18.23 -16.34
N TYR A 132 6.59 -17.68 -16.67
CA TYR A 132 7.64 -17.42 -15.68
C TYR A 132 7.27 -16.30 -14.72
N GLN A 133 6.57 -15.28 -15.19
CA GLN A 133 6.03 -14.22 -14.32
C GLN A 133 4.94 -14.78 -13.38
N GLY A 134 4.07 -15.65 -13.91
CA GLY A 134 3.11 -16.41 -13.10
C GLY A 134 3.78 -17.29 -12.05
N ALA A 135 4.86 -17.97 -12.41
CA ALA A 135 5.64 -18.79 -11.48
C ALA A 135 6.28 -17.94 -10.36
N VAL A 136 6.85 -16.77 -10.69
CA VAL A 136 7.38 -15.83 -9.69
C VAL A 136 6.28 -15.34 -8.75
N MET A 137 5.12 -14.96 -9.28
CA MET A 137 3.97 -14.53 -8.49
C MET A 137 3.52 -15.63 -7.52
N PHE A 138 3.39 -16.85 -7.99
CA PHE A 138 3.01 -18.03 -7.19
C PHE A 138 4.06 -18.34 -6.12
N PHE A 139 5.34 -18.32 -6.47
CA PHE A 139 6.44 -18.52 -5.53
C PHE A 139 6.43 -17.48 -4.41
N LEU A 140 6.29 -16.19 -4.74
CA LEU A 140 6.24 -15.12 -3.74
C LEU A 140 5.04 -15.27 -2.80
N SER A 141 3.88 -15.70 -3.33
CA SER A 141 2.69 -15.93 -2.53
C SER A 141 2.87 -17.11 -1.56
N ILE A 142 3.41 -18.24 -2.03
CA ILE A 142 3.70 -19.39 -1.18
C ILE A 142 4.77 -19.04 -0.15
N PHE A 143 5.84 -18.39 -0.55
CA PHE A 143 6.91 -17.99 0.35
C PHE A 143 6.39 -17.09 1.47
N TYR A 144 5.54 -16.10 1.14
CA TYR A 144 4.88 -15.27 2.12
C TYR A 144 4.02 -16.10 3.10
N LEU A 145 3.20 -17.02 2.59
CA LEU A 145 2.35 -17.88 3.42
C LEU A 145 3.16 -18.81 4.33
N CYS A 146 4.23 -19.41 3.81
CA CYS A 146 5.14 -20.23 4.60
C CYS A 146 5.77 -19.45 5.75
N LEU A 147 6.18 -18.21 5.52
CA LEU A 147 6.73 -17.36 6.56
C LEU A 147 5.65 -16.92 7.57
N LEU A 148 4.46 -16.53 7.08
CA LEU A 148 3.37 -16.07 7.94
C LEU A 148 2.91 -17.15 8.93
N TYR A 149 2.69 -18.36 8.43
CA TYR A 149 2.12 -19.47 9.23
C TYR A 149 3.17 -20.41 9.83
N GLY A 150 4.36 -20.49 9.23
CA GLY A 150 5.41 -21.43 9.66
C GLY A 150 6.33 -20.92 10.74
N LEU A 151 6.54 -19.60 10.81
CA LEU A 151 7.50 -19.04 11.77
C LEU A 151 6.94 -18.99 13.19
N TYR A 152 7.80 -19.36 14.15
CA TYR A 152 7.54 -19.20 15.58
C TYR A 152 7.87 -17.77 16.01
N VAL A 153 6.95 -17.11 16.67
CA VAL A 153 7.12 -15.75 17.21
C VAL A 153 7.38 -15.85 18.71
N PRO A 154 8.63 -15.58 19.18
CA PRO A 154 8.96 -15.58 20.59
C PRO A 154 8.38 -14.35 21.30
N ASP A 155 8.42 -14.37 22.61
CA ASP A 155 8.18 -13.19 23.43
C ASP A 155 9.20 -12.10 23.11
N TRP A 156 8.77 -10.85 23.22
CA TRP A 156 9.63 -9.73 22.87
C TRP A 156 9.30 -8.49 23.69
N GLU A 157 10.26 -7.57 23.76
CA GLU A 157 10.15 -6.36 24.55
C GLU A 157 10.31 -5.13 23.68
N PHE A 158 9.63 -4.05 24.07
CA PHE A 158 9.84 -2.73 23.49
C PHE A 158 9.80 -1.64 24.55
N GLN A 159 10.45 -0.53 24.26
CA GLN A 159 10.49 0.63 25.14
C GLN A 159 9.73 1.79 24.50
N ILE A 160 8.94 2.48 25.31
CA ILE A 160 8.35 3.75 24.92
C ILE A 160 9.25 4.85 25.52
N PRO A 161 9.69 5.84 24.72
CA PRO A 161 10.55 6.93 25.18
C PRO A 161 9.75 7.91 26.03
N ASN A 162 9.30 7.47 27.21
CA ASN A 162 8.77 8.33 28.27
C ASN A 162 9.85 8.57 29.31
N VAL A 163 9.71 9.60 30.12
CA VAL A 163 10.65 9.88 31.22
C VAL A 163 9.98 9.49 32.54
N PRO A 164 10.36 8.39 33.19
CA PRO A 164 11.39 7.39 32.85
C PRO A 164 10.95 6.42 31.76
N PRO A 165 11.90 5.83 31.00
CA PRO A 165 11.58 4.86 29.94
C PRO A 165 10.94 3.61 30.53
N LYS A 166 9.75 3.24 30.03
CA LYS A 166 9.01 2.06 30.49
C LYS A 166 9.16 0.94 29.47
N THR A 167 9.66 -0.20 29.92
CA THR A 167 9.75 -1.43 29.11
C THR A 167 8.46 -2.24 29.21
N TYR A 168 7.93 -2.67 28.08
CA TYR A 168 6.75 -3.50 27.99
C TYR A 168 7.10 -4.85 27.39
N LEU A 169 6.71 -5.92 28.09
CA LEU A 169 6.83 -7.29 27.60
C LEU A 169 5.56 -7.68 26.84
N VAL A 170 5.74 -8.21 25.64
CA VAL A 170 4.67 -8.81 24.84
C VAL A 170 4.88 -10.33 24.83
N LYS A 171 3.98 -11.04 25.48
CA LYS A 171 3.97 -12.50 25.49
C LYS A 171 3.33 -13.02 24.22
N CYS A 172 4.07 -13.81 23.46
CA CYS A 172 3.64 -14.41 22.19
C CYS A 172 3.73 -15.94 22.26
N GLY A 173 4.88 -16.53 21.98
CA GLY A 173 5.07 -17.99 22.06
C GLY A 173 4.20 -18.78 21.08
N VAL A 174 3.85 -18.23 19.91
CA VAL A 174 2.85 -18.79 18.98
C VAL A 174 3.39 -18.92 17.56
N ARG A 175 2.72 -19.75 16.75
CA ARG A 175 2.93 -19.88 15.31
C ARG A 175 1.63 -19.58 14.57
N GLY A 176 1.75 -18.95 13.40
CA GLY A 176 0.61 -18.71 12.52
C GLY A 176 -0.42 -17.71 13.04
N ASP A 177 -0.09 -16.95 14.08
CA ASP A 177 -0.96 -15.89 14.57
C ASP A 177 -1.00 -14.72 13.58
N THR A 178 -2.20 -14.29 13.23
CA THR A 178 -2.47 -13.12 12.40
C THR A 178 -2.99 -11.95 13.23
N GLY A 179 -3.00 -12.09 14.55
CA GLY A 179 -3.38 -11.05 15.48
C GLY A 179 -2.36 -9.91 15.57
N PRO A 180 -2.69 -8.85 16.29
CA PRO A 180 -1.76 -7.76 16.55
C PRO A 180 -0.57 -8.23 17.38
N ALA A 181 0.60 -7.66 17.15
CA ALA A 181 1.85 -7.83 17.92
C ALA A 181 2.55 -9.20 17.85
N CYS A 182 1.83 -10.34 17.73
CA CYS A 182 2.41 -11.69 17.75
C CYS A 182 2.49 -12.36 16.37
N ASN A 183 2.32 -11.60 15.29
CA ASN A 183 2.40 -12.11 13.93
C ASN A 183 3.85 -12.13 13.39
N ALA A 184 4.10 -13.07 12.47
CA ALA A 184 5.42 -13.25 11.85
C ALA A 184 5.86 -12.03 11.01
N VAL A 185 4.91 -11.28 10.40
CA VAL A 185 5.22 -10.07 9.62
C VAL A 185 5.92 -9.05 10.50
N GLY A 186 5.32 -8.67 11.62
CA GLY A 186 5.91 -7.73 12.56
C GLY A 186 7.22 -8.23 13.18
N MET A 187 7.34 -9.55 13.43
CA MET A 187 8.59 -10.14 13.93
C MET A 187 9.74 -9.96 12.93
N ILE A 188 9.51 -10.26 11.65
CA ILE A 188 10.53 -10.12 10.60
C ILE A 188 10.92 -8.66 10.44
N ASP A 189 9.94 -7.75 10.39
CA ASP A 189 10.17 -6.33 10.24
C ASP A 189 10.99 -5.77 11.42
N ARG A 190 10.68 -6.17 12.66
CA ARG A 190 11.48 -5.79 13.84
C ARG A 190 12.92 -6.31 13.78
N LYS A 191 13.13 -7.55 13.28
CA LYS A 191 14.47 -8.14 13.17
C LYS A 191 15.31 -7.52 12.06
N ILE A 192 14.70 -7.21 10.91
CA ILE A 192 15.43 -6.68 9.73
C ILE A 192 15.63 -5.18 9.83
N LEU A 193 14.59 -4.43 10.18
CA LEU A 193 14.62 -2.97 10.17
C LEU A 193 15.11 -2.39 11.51
N GLY A 194 14.88 -3.10 12.62
CA GLY A 194 15.05 -2.58 13.97
C GLY A 194 13.82 -1.82 14.47
N ILE A 195 13.54 -1.94 15.76
CA ILE A 195 12.33 -1.35 16.39
C ILE A 195 12.28 0.17 16.23
N GLN A 196 13.44 0.84 16.28
CA GLN A 196 13.56 2.29 16.16
C GLN A 196 13.24 2.84 14.76
N HIS A 197 13.29 1.97 13.74
CA HIS A 197 13.07 2.34 12.34
C HIS A 197 11.66 1.98 11.84
N LEU A 198 10.79 1.47 12.72
CA LEU A 198 9.40 1.16 12.40
C LEU A 198 8.51 2.39 12.51
N TYR A 199 7.29 2.25 12.05
CA TYR A 199 6.28 3.30 12.16
C TYR A 199 5.95 3.63 13.61
N LYS A 200 6.11 4.90 14.00
CA LYS A 200 6.03 5.35 15.40
C LYS A 200 4.62 5.41 15.98
N LYS A 201 3.61 5.57 15.13
CA LYS A 201 2.21 5.64 15.61
C LYS A 201 1.66 4.23 15.78
N PRO A 202 1.07 3.88 16.94
CA PRO A 202 0.51 2.55 17.14
C PRO A 202 -0.69 2.34 16.21
N ILE A 203 -0.58 1.36 15.29
CA ILE A 203 -1.65 1.06 14.35
C ILE A 203 -2.84 0.35 15.00
N TYR A 204 -2.62 -0.25 16.16
CA TYR A 204 -3.64 -0.94 16.96
C TYR A 204 -4.52 0.02 17.77
N ALA A 205 -4.17 1.31 17.85
CA ALA A 205 -4.80 2.31 18.72
C ALA A 205 -6.31 2.51 18.50
N ARG A 206 -6.87 1.91 17.44
CA ARG A 206 -8.30 1.99 17.12
C ARG A 206 -9.04 0.67 17.37
N LYS A 207 -8.35 -0.38 17.79
CA LYS A 207 -9.01 -1.63 18.20
C LYS A 207 -9.80 -1.46 19.48
N HIS A 208 -10.80 -2.29 19.64
CA HIS A 208 -11.66 -2.28 20.84
C HIS A 208 -10.86 -2.44 22.13
N GLU A 209 -9.81 -3.26 22.13
CA GLU A 209 -8.96 -3.48 23.30
C GLU A 209 -8.02 -2.31 23.58
N CYS A 210 -7.84 -1.37 22.64
CA CYS A 210 -6.88 -0.27 22.71
C CYS A 210 -7.51 1.12 22.75
N SER A 211 -8.82 1.23 22.55
CA SER A 211 -9.53 2.51 22.54
C SER A 211 -10.94 2.37 23.15
N ILE A 212 -11.26 3.23 24.11
CA ILE A 212 -12.62 3.33 24.65
C ILE A 212 -13.60 3.80 23.56
N ASN A 213 -13.12 4.58 22.59
CA ASN A 213 -13.93 5.13 21.50
C ASN A 213 -13.82 4.33 20.19
N SER A 214 -13.45 3.04 20.26
CA SER A 214 -13.35 2.19 19.07
C SER A 214 -14.65 2.24 18.23
N PRO A 215 -14.59 2.34 16.90
CA PRO A 215 -13.43 2.27 15.98
C PRO A 215 -12.66 3.60 15.79
N ASN A 216 -12.88 4.58 16.62
CA ASN A 216 -12.16 5.85 16.62
C ASN A 216 -11.00 5.85 17.62
N TYR A 217 -10.10 6.81 17.47
CA TYR A 217 -9.04 7.04 18.46
C TYR A 217 -9.66 7.54 19.78
N GLY A 218 -9.18 6.98 20.88
CA GLY A 218 -9.57 7.35 22.23
C GLY A 218 -8.49 7.02 23.25
N PRO A 219 -8.71 7.35 24.53
CA PRO A 219 -7.82 6.95 25.60
C PRO A 219 -7.79 5.43 25.73
N LEU A 220 -6.67 4.90 26.23
CA LEU A 220 -6.51 3.47 26.50
C LEU A 220 -7.48 3.05 27.62
N PRO A 221 -8.18 1.91 27.46
CA PRO A 221 -8.94 1.30 28.55
C PRO A 221 -8.02 0.97 29.75
N PRO A 222 -8.55 0.94 30.98
CA PRO A 222 -7.75 0.61 32.18
C PRO A 222 -7.06 -0.76 32.09
N ASN A 223 -7.68 -1.72 31.41
CA ASN A 223 -7.18 -3.07 31.22
C ASN A 223 -6.55 -3.30 29.83
N ALA A 224 -6.07 -2.24 29.19
CA ALA A 224 -5.48 -2.34 27.85
C ALA A 224 -4.24 -3.25 27.86
N PRO A 225 -4.13 -4.21 26.91
CA PRO A 225 -2.96 -5.05 26.76
C PRO A 225 -1.71 -4.23 26.47
N SER A 226 -0.55 -4.71 26.92
CA SER A 226 0.75 -4.04 26.70
C SER A 226 1.06 -3.78 25.22
N TRP A 227 0.59 -4.65 24.33
CA TRP A 227 0.82 -4.54 22.88
C TRP A 227 0.08 -3.40 22.18
N CYS A 228 -0.89 -2.74 22.84
CA CYS A 228 -1.62 -1.64 22.20
C CYS A 228 -0.73 -0.49 21.73
N GLN A 229 0.42 -0.32 22.36
CA GLN A 229 1.42 0.70 21.99
C GLN A 229 2.63 0.11 21.26
N ALA A 230 2.59 -1.17 20.92
CA ALA A 230 3.69 -1.87 20.28
C ALA A 230 3.97 -1.30 18.88
N PRO A 231 5.25 -1.07 18.52
CA PRO A 231 5.63 -0.61 17.20
C PRO A 231 5.37 -1.68 16.15
N PHE A 232 4.80 -1.25 15.03
CA PHE A 232 4.53 -2.11 13.87
C PHE A 232 4.57 -1.29 12.60
N ASP A 233 5.17 -1.80 11.54
CA ASP A 233 5.19 -1.12 10.24
C ASP A 233 4.17 -1.73 9.28
N PRO A 234 3.09 -0.99 8.92
CA PRO A 234 2.09 -1.48 7.98
C PRO A 234 2.62 -1.58 6.55
N GLU A 235 3.71 -0.88 6.22
CA GLU A 235 4.43 -0.96 4.95
C GLU A 235 5.75 -1.74 5.05
N GLY A 236 5.86 -2.71 5.96
CA GLY A 236 7.06 -3.47 6.25
C GLY A 236 7.59 -4.31 5.07
N PHE A 237 8.72 -4.95 5.30
CA PHE A 237 9.43 -5.70 4.27
C PHE A 237 8.65 -6.93 3.81
N LEU A 238 8.17 -7.76 4.75
CA LEU A 238 7.46 -8.99 4.40
C LEU A 238 6.14 -8.72 3.68
N SER A 239 5.37 -7.74 4.14
CA SER A 239 4.12 -7.33 3.48
C SER A 239 4.34 -6.78 2.07
N SER A 240 5.54 -6.28 1.76
CA SER A 240 5.91 -5.80 0.42
C SER A 240 6.00 -6.91 -0.61
N LEU A 241 6.20 -8.18 -0.22
CA LEU A 241 6.12 -9.31 -1.16
C LEU A 241 4.74 -9.43 -1.79
N MET A 242 3.69 -9.28 -0.98
CA MET A 242 2.32 -9.32 -1.49
C MET A 242 1.95 -8.06 -2.30
N ALA A 243 2.59 -6.93 -2.01
CA ALA A 243 2.50 -5.74 -2.85
C ALA A 243 3.10 -5.96 -4.25
N VAL A 244 4.21 -6.71 -4.35
CA VAL A 244 4.77 -7.16 -5.64
C VAL A 244 3.76 -8.03 -6.39
N VAL A 245 3.10 -8.98 -5.71
CA VAL A 245 2.06 -9.83 -6.32
C VAL A 245 0.90 -8.99 -6.87
N THR A 246 0.44 -7.97 -6.13
CA THR A 246 -0.58 -7.03 -6.63
C THR A 246 -0.14 -6.32 -7.91
N CYS A 247 1.14 -5.92 -7.98
CA CYS A 247 1.71 -5.29 -9.17
C CYS A 247 1.74 -6.26 -10.37
N PHE A 248 2.03 -7.55 -10.16
CA PHE A 248 1.96 -8.58 -11.20
C PHE A 248 0.54 -8.83 -11.70
N VAL A 249 -0.46 -8.80 -10.81
CA VAL A 249 -1.86 -8.86 -11.25
C VAL A 249 -2.15 -7.69 -12.19
N GLY A 250 -1.79 -6.46 -11.81
CA GLY A 250 -1.93 -5.30 -12.69
C GLY A 250 -1.19 -5.43 -14.01
N LEU A 251 0.03 -5.99 -13.99
CA LEU A 251 0.84 -6.27 -15.18
C LEU A 251 0.09 -7.20 -16.16
N HIS A 252 -0.55 -8.25 -15.64
CA HIS A 252 -1.37 -9.16 -16.45
C HIS A 252 -2.56 -8.45 -17.11
N TYR A 253 -3.25 -7.55 -16.38
CA TYR A 253 -4.30 -6.71 -16.98
C TYR A 253 -3.77 -5.82 -18.11
N GLY A 254 -2.56 -5.29 -17.97
CA GLY A 254 -1.87 -4.55 -19.02
C GLY A 254 -1.53 -5.41 -20.24
N HIS A 255 -1.14 -6.69 -20.06
CA HIS A 255 -0.89 -7.62 -21.15
C HIS A 255 -2.17 -7.88 -21.97
N ILE A 256 -3.33 -7.96 -21.34
CA ILE A 256 -4.61 -8.09 -22.03
C ILE A 256 -4.85 -6.89 -22.95
N ILE A 257 -4.54 -5.66 -22.52
CA ILE A 257 -4.66 -4.45 -23.37
C ILE A 257 -3.75 -4.56 -24.60
N ILE A 258 -2.54 -5.08 -24.43
CA ILE A 258 -1.54 -5.13 -25.50
C ILE A 258 -1.89 -6.15 -26.59
N HIS A 259 -2.36 -7.34 -26.17
CA HIS A 259 -2.52 -8.48 -27.06
C HIS A 259 -3.89 -8.59 -27.68
N PHE A 260 -4.96 -8.18 -27.00
CA PHE A 260 -6.31 -8.23 -27.53
C PHE A 260 -6.76 -6.86 -28.03
N LYS A 261 -7.30 -6.78 -29.25
CA LYS A 261 -7.79 -5.51 -29.85
C LYS A 261 -9.27 -5.29 -29.58
N ASP A 262 -10.07 -6.36 -29.50
CA ASP A 262 -11.51 -6.27 -29.30
C ASP A 262 -11.86 -5.84 -27.87
N HIS A 263 -12.69 -4.82 -27.75
CA HIS A 263 -13.15 -4.27 -26.48
C HIS A 263 -13.95 -5.30 -25.66
N ARG A 264 -14.79 -6.10 -26.30
CA ARG A 264 -15.60 -7.14 -25.63
C ARG A 264 -14.73 -8.21 -25.01
N VAL A 265 -13.70 -8.67 -25.74
CA VAL A 265 -12.76 -9.69 -25.26
C VAL A 265 -11.95 -9.18 -24.07
N ARG A 266 -11.48 -7.94 -24.12
CA ARG A 266 -10.75 -7.30 -23.00
C ARG A 266 -11.60 -7.28 -21.74
N ILE A 267 -12.81 -6.71 -21.83
CA ILE A 267 -13.72 -6.56 -20.69
C ILE A 267 -14.09 -7.93 -20.13
N PHE A 268 -14.41 -8.92 -20.98
CA PHE A 268 -14.73 -10.27 -20.53
C PHE A 268 -13.59 -10.91 -19.75
N GLN A 269 -12.34 -10.81 -20.24
CA GLN A 269 -11.17 -11.37 -19.56
C GLN A 269 -10.87 -10.66 -18.24
N TRP A 270 -10.95 -9.34 -18.20
CA TRP A 270 -10.79 -8.60 -16.96
C TRP A 270 -11.84 -8.96 -15.92
N MET A 271 -13.11 -9.03 -16.35
CA MET A 271 -14.19 -9.36 -15.41
C MET A 271 -14.12 -10.79 -14.92
N SER A 272 -13.75 -11.77 -15.77
CA SER A 272 -13.58 -13.16 -15.34
C SER A 272 -12.45 -13.31 -14.31
N LEU A 273 -11.30 -12.66 -14.53
CA LEU A 273 -10.19 -12.65 -13.58
C LEU A 273 -10.55 -11.90 -12.29
N THR A 274 -11.23 -10.78 -12.40
CA THR A 274 -11.77 -10.01 -11.28
C THR A 274 -12.70 -10.85 -10.40
N CYS A 275 -13.70 -11.50 -11.01
CA CYS A 275 -14.63 -12.36 -10.27
C CYS A 275 -13.88 -13.49 -9.55
N PHE A 276 -12.93 -14.14 -10.23
CA PHE A 276 -12.09 -15.17 -9.62
C PHE A 276 -11.33 -14.64 -8.40
N LEU A 277 -10.67 -13.49 -8.51
CA LEU A 277 -9.90 -12.90 -7.41
C LEU A 277 -10.80 -12.51 -6.23
N VAL A 278 -11.93 -11.87 -6.49
CA VAL A 278 -12.84 -11.46 -5.40
C VAL A 278 -13.40 -12.69 -4.69
N VAL A 279 -13.89 -13.69 -5.43
CA VAL A 279 -14.42 -14.93 -4.85
C VAL A 279 -13.34 -15.66 -4.06
N LEU A 280 -12.14 -15.79 -4.61
CA LEU A 280 -11.00 -16.40 -3.91
C LEU A 280 -10.68 -15.65 -2.61
N GLY A 281 -10.63 -14.32 -2.64
CA GLY A 281 -10.33 -13.53 -1.46
C GLY A 281 -11.39 -13.67 -0.37
N LEU A 282 -12.67 -13.73 -0.73
CA LEU A 282 -13.78 -13.96 0.22
C LEU A 282 -13.75 -15.39 0.80
N ILE A 283 -13.45 -16.40 -0.01
CA ILE A 283 -13.30 -17.79 0.47
C ILE A 283 -12.13 -17.87 1.46
N LEU A 284 -11.00 -17.24 1.17
CA LEU A 284 -9.85 -17.21 2.08
C LEU A 284 -10.20 -16.53 3.41
N ASP A 285 -10.97 -15.46 3.39
CA ASP A 285 -11.45 -14.80 4.61
C ASP A 285 -12.35 -15.72 5.45
N MET A 286 -13.25 -16.45 4.81
CA MET A 286 -14.13 -17.43 5.46
C MET A 286 -13.37 -18.63 6.07
N ILE A 287 -12.24 -19.02 5.49
CA ILE A 287 -11.39 -20.13 5.97
C ILE A 287 -10.54 -19.68 7.17
N GLY A 288 -10.52 -18.37 7.50
CA GLY A 288 -9.77 -17.84 8.64
C GLY A 288 -8.54 -17.01 8.29
N MET A 289 -8.22 -16.85 6.99
CA MET A 289 -7.23 -15.87 6.53
C MET A 289 -7.91 -14.51 6.35
N HIS A 290 -8.17 -13.84 7.47
CA HIS A 290 -8.90 -12.58 7.47
C HIS A 290 -8.29 -11.51 6.55
N ILE A 291 -9.17 -10.71 5.96
CA ILE A 291 -8.77 -9.56 5.16
C ILE A 291 -8.08 -8.55 6.08
N ASN A 292 -6.76 -8.45 5.98
CA ASN A 292 -5.95 -7.60 6.85
C ASN A 292 -4.94 -6.78 6.04
N LYS A 293 -5.10 -5.46 6.08
CA LYS A 293 -4.23 -4.51 5.38
C LYS A 293 -2.82 -4.44 5.97
N PRO A 294 -2.63 -4.28 7.30
CA PRO A 294 -1.30 -4.22 7.91
C PRO A 294 -0.40 -5.41 7.59
N LEU A 295 -0.97 -6.60 7.57
CA LEU A 295 -0.25 -7.84 7.20
C LEU A 295 -0.13 -7.99 5.68
N TYR A 296 -0.97 -7.33 4.90
CA TYR A 296 -1.15 -7.53 3.47
C TYR A 296 -1.47 -8.99 3.12
N THR A 297 -2.48 -9.57 3.79
CA THR A 297 -2.86 -10.97 3.59
C THR A 297 -3.22 -11.30 2.14
N LEU A 298 -3.13 -12.58 1.75
CA LEU A 298 -3.50 -13.00 0.40
C LEU A 298 -4.97 -12.72 0.10
N SER A 299 -5.88 -12.87 1.09
CA SER A 299 -7.28 -12.48 0.99
C SER A 299 -7.45 -10.99 0.69
N TYR A 300 -6.72 -10.13 1.42
CA TYR A 300 -6.72 -8.68 1.18
C TYR A 300 -6.20 -8.35 -0.22
N MET A 301 -5.09 -8.97 -0.65
CA MET A 301 -4.54 -8.78 -2.00
C MET A 301 -5.56 -9.16 -3.08
N CYS A 302 -6.19 -10.32 -2.95
CA CYS A 302 -7.17 -10.80 -3.93
C CYS A 302 -8.38 -9.87 -4.05
N VAL A 303 -9.00 -9.48 -2.93
CA VAL A 303 -10.17 -8.60 -2.94
C VAL A 303 -9.82 -7.21 -3.49
N THR A 304 -8.71 -6.64 -3.07
CA THR A 304 -8.33 -5.29 -3.51
C THR A 304 -7.86 -5.25 -4.96
N ALA A 305 -7.13 -6.26 -5.44
CA ALA A 305 -6.75 -6.37 -6.86
C ALA A 305 -7.98 -6.63 -7.75
N GLY A 306 -8.93 -7.45 -7.27
CA GLY A 306 -10.22 -7.63 -7.94
C GLY A 306 -11.01 -6.33 -8.04
N ALA A 307 -11.14 -5.58 -6.96
CA ALA A 307 -11.79 -4.27 -6.97
C ALA A 307 -11.10 -3.27 -7.92
N ALA A 308 -9.77 -3.28 -7.99
CA ALA A 308 -9.01 -2.49 -8.96
C ALA A 308 -9.34 -2.87 -10.40
N GLY A 309 -9.53 -4.17 -10.66
CA GLY A 309 -9.96 -4.69 -11.96
C GLY A 309 -11.35 -4.22 -12.37
N ILE A 310 -12.33 -4.19 -11.44
CA ILE A 310 -13.68 -3.64 -11.68
C ILE A 310 -13.58 -2.16 -12.06
N LEU A 311 -12.81 -1.39 -11.28
CA LEU A 311 -12.65 0.03 -11.51
C LEU A 311 -11.99 0.31 -12.86
N LEU A 312 -10.92 -0.45 -13.20
CA LEU A 312 -10.25 -0.33 -14.50
C LEU A 312 -11.20 -0.64 -15.66
N ALA A 313 -11.96 -1.75 -15.58
CA ALA A 313 -12.91 -2.16 -16.61
C ALA A 313 -14.03 -1.12 -16.76
N GLY A 314 -14.54 -0.58 -15.65
CA GLY A 314 -15.57 0.47 -15.67
C GLY A 314 -15.08 1.78 -16.31
N ILE A 315 -13.90 2.26 -15.91
CA ILE A 315 -13.31 3.47 -16.51
C ILE A 315 -13.02 3.25 -18.00
N TYR A 316 -12.44 2.09 -18.35
CA TYR A 316 -12.18 1.73 -19.74
C TYR A 316 -13.44 1.71 -20.58
N TYR A 317 -14.53 1.11 -20.08
CA TYR A 317 -15.81 1.09 -20.76
C TYR A 317 -16.35 2.50 -20.99
N MET A 318 -16.32 3.35 -19.96
CA MET A 318 -16.81 4.73 -20.09
C MET A 318 -15.97 5.56 -21.06
N VAL A 319 -14.63 5.42 -21.04
CA VAL A 319 -13.71 6.27 -21.82
C VAL A 319 -13.51 5.76 -23.24
N ASP A 320 -13.19 4.46 -23.38
CA ASP A 320 -12.76 3.89 -24.67
C ASP A 320 -13.91 3.29 -25.48
N VAL A 321 -14.97 2.80 -24.80
CA VAL A 321 -16.16 2.22 -25.47
C VAL A 321 -17.25 3.28 -25.67
N CYS A 322 -17.62 4.00 -24.59
CA CYS A 322 -18.69 5.02 -24.66
C CYS A 322 -18.20 6.42 -25.10
N GLY A 323 -16.88 6.67 -25.15
CA GLY A 323 -16.31 7.92 -25.66
C GLY A 323 -16.39 9.13 -24.72
N TYR A 324 -16.71 8.96 -23.42
CA TYR A 324 -16.86 10.06 -22.46
C TYR A 324 -15.51 10.69 -22.03
N ARG A 325 -14.60 10.98 -22.97
CA ARG A 325 -13.25 11.49 -22.68
C ARG A 325 -13.26 12.86 -22.02
N TYR A 326 -14.18 13.74 -22.40
CA TYR A 326 -14.22 15.12 -21.89
C TYR A 326 -14.47 15.19 -20.38
N LYS A 327 -15.39 14.37 -19.85
CA LYS A 327 -15.74 14.36 -18.43
C LYS A 327 -14.61 13.85 -17.52
N ILE A 328 -13.66 13.11 -18.07
CA ILE A 328 -12.57 12.44 -17.32
C ILE A 328 -11.23 13.20 -17.48
N ARG A 329 -11.18 14.29 -18.23
CA ARG A 329 -9.95 15.09 -18.44
C ARG A 329 -9.28 15.52 -17.13
N PHE A 330 -10.07 15.86 -16.12
CA PHE A 330 -9.55 16.20 -14.80
C PHE A 330 -8.80 15.03 -14.13
N LEU A 331 -9.36 13.82 -14.19
CA LEU A 331 -8.71 12.61 -13.66
C LEU A 331 -7.45 12.25 -14.46
N GLU A 332 -7.44 12.47 -15.77
CA GLU A 332 -6.25 12.29 -16.62
C GLU A 332 -5.12 13.24 -16.18
N TRP A 333 -5.45 14.51 -15.94
CA TRP A 333 -4.48 15.50 -15.46
C TRP A 333 -3.93 15.13 -14.08
N MET A 334 -4.77 14.69 -13.16
CA MET A 334 -4.35 14.19 -11.85
C MET A 334 -3.44 12.95 -11.98
N GLY A 335 -3.77 12.02 -12.86
CA GLY A 335 -2.98 10.83 -13.10
C GLY A 335 -1.59 11.13 -13.65
N LYS A 336 -1.46 12.10 -14.56
CA LYS A 336 -0.16 12.56 -15.11
C LYS A 336 0.74 13.19 -14.04
N ASN A 337 0.15 13.83 -13.02
CA ASN A 337 0.87 14.52 -11.94
C ASN A 337 0.81 13.77 -10.60
N ALA A 338 0.50 12.48 -10.60
CA ALA A 338 0.23 11.71 -9.40
C ALA A 338 1.36 11.77 -8.35
N LEU A 339 2.64 11.71 -8.76
CA LEU A 339 3.77 11.80 -7.86
C LEU A 339 3.87 13.18 -7.19
N MET A 340 3.67 14.26 -7.96
CA MET A 340 3.69 15.63 -7.44
C MET A 340 2.55 15.84 -6.43
N ILE A 341 1.35 15.38 -6.76
CA ILE A 341 0.19 15.43 -5.88
C ILE A 341 0.45 14.65 -4.59
N TYR A 342 1.10 13.48 -4.69
CA TYR A 342 1.49 12.70 -3.53
C TYR A 342 2.46 13.47 -2.61
N ILE A 343 3.50 14.09 -3.16
CA ILE A 343 4.49 14.88 -2.40
C ILE A 343 3.78 16.04 -1.68
N ILE A 344 2.96 16.81 -2.39
CA ILE A 344 2.21 17.94 -1.83
C ILE A 344 1.30 17.49 -0.68
N ALA A 345 0.62 16.35 -0.85
CA ALA A 345 -0.24 15.80 0.18
C ALA A 345 0.54 15.32 1.41
N THR A 346 1.66 14.60 1.21
CA THR A 346 2.49 14.07 2.29
C THR A 346 3.19 15.16 3.09
N CYS A 347 3.62 16.24 2.44
CA CYS A 347 4.20 17.41 3.10
C CYS A 347 3.17 18.30 3.79
N ASN A 348 1.87 17.97 3.75
CA ASN A 348 0.79 18.79 4.29
C ASN A 348 0.80 20.25 3.77
N LEU A 349 1.31 20.50 2.57
CA LEU A 349 1.43 21.85 2.01
C LEU A 349 0.07 22.54 1.87
N ILE A 350 -0.95 21.79 1.44
CA ILE A 350 -2.32 22.33 1.28
C ILE A 350 -2.89 22.78 2.64
N PRO A 351 -2.88 21.96 3.71
CA PRO A 351 -3.31 22.42 5.04
C PRO A 351 -2.51 23.61 5.54
N VAL A 352 -1.19 23.64 5.36
CA VAL A 352 -0.33 24.76 5.80
C VAL A 352 -0.70 26.05 5.09
N VAL A 353 -0.90 26.02 3.76
CA VAL A 353 -1.33 27.18 2.99
C VAL A 353 -2.72 27.66 3.42
N LEU A 354 -3.66 26.74 3.63
CA LEU A 354 -5.03 27.09 4.06
C LEU A 354 -5.06 27.67 5.48
N GLN A 355 -4.18 27.21 6.38
CA GLN A 355 -4.03 27.77 7.72
C GLN A 355 -3.46 29.21 7.69
N GLY A 356 -2.71 29.56 6.66
CA GLY A 356 -2.20 30.90 6.47
C GLY A 356 -3.29 31.96 6.21
N PHE A 357 -4.50 31.55 5.82
CA PHE A 357 -5.66 32.43 5.69
C PHE A 357 -6.50 32.38 6.98
N TYR A 358 -6.42 33.45 7.80
CA TYR A 358 -7.10 33.53 9.07
C TYR A 358 -7.73 34.91 9.30
N TRP A 359 -8.67 35.01 10.24
CA TRP A 359 -9.34 36.26 10.65
C TRP A 359 -8.94 36.63 12.07
N GLY A 360 -8.27 37.76 12.21
CA GLY A 360 -7.85 38.32 13.50
C GLY A 360 -6.76 37.51 14.18
N GLU A 361 -7.03 36.26 14.55
CA GLU A 361 -6.07 35.35 15.18
C GLU A 361 -5.76 34.13 14.32
N PRO A 362 -4.49 33.62 14.32
CA PRO A 362 -4.10 32.43 13.56
C PRO A 362 -4.91 31.17 13.83
N ARG A 363 -5.54 31.12 15.02
CA ARG A 363 -6.44 30.02 15.39
C ARG A 363 -7.77 30.04 14.62
N ASN A 364 -8.19 31.19 14.10
CA ASN A 364 -9.42 31.37 13.32
C ASN A 364 -9.14 31.27 11.83
N ASN A 365 -8.74 30.12 11.36
CA ASN A 365 -8.41 29.85 9.97
C ASN A 365 -9.53 29.13 9.22
N ILE A 366 -9.41 29.07 7.87
CA ILE A 366 -10.38 28.44 6.98
C ILE A 366 -10.62 26.97 7.35
N LEU A 367 -9.61 26.23 7.77
CA LEU A 367 -9.77 24.82 8.13
C LEU A 367 -10.67 24.63 9.34
N LYS A 368 -10.60 25.55 10.33
CA LYS A 368 -11.49 25.53 11.50
C LYS A 368 -12.93 25.87 11.10
N LEU A 369 -13.11 26.81 10.18
CA LEU A 369 -14.43 27.18 9.65
C LEU A 369 -15.12 26.00 8.96
N ILE A 370 -14.36 25.17 8.24
CA ILE A 370 -14.84 23.96 7.53
C ILE A 370 -14.97 22.75 8.49
N GLY A 371 -14.54 22.88 9.75
CA GLY A 371 -14.59 21.80 10.76
C GLY A 371 -13.45 20.78 10.66
N ILE A 372 -12.40 21.05 9.86
CA ILE A 372 -11.27 20.15 9.64
C ILE A 372 -10.06 20.47 10.57
N GLY A 373 -9.99 21.69 11.12
CA GLY A 373 -8.93 22.16 12.01
C GLY A 373 -9.27 21.97 13.49
N ARG A 374 -8.24 21.60 14.32
CA ARG A 374 -8.32 21.69 15.79
C ARG A 374 -7.99 23.10 16.25
#